data_aa0b1bc7c60d360bcc2d2eaba1e6d5c8
#
_entry.id   aa0b1bc7c60d360bcc2d2eaba1e6d5c8
#
_cell.length_a   1.000
_cell.length_b   1.000
_cell.length_c   1.000
_cell.angle_alpha   90.00
_cell.angle_beta   90.00
_cell.angle_gamma   90.00
#
_symmetry.space_group_name_H-M   'P 1'
#
loop_
_entity.id
_entity.type
_entity.pdbx_description
1 polymer ?
#
loop_
_entity_poly.entity_id
_entity_poly.type
_entity_poly.pdbx_seq_one_letter_code
_entity_poly.pdbx_strand_id
1 'polypeptide(L)'
;MTTVEPVVTHRPAAASRRGTFDLDRDGKRIGFLSYSFSGDDTIMIDYVEVDPTLRGHGLGRRLVDAAVAWAREHAHQVVPLCSYARAVMRADAKTER
;
A
#
# COMPACT_ATOMS: atom_id res chain seq x y z
N MET A 1 -21.77 15.67 12.62
CA MET A 1 -21.68 14.37 11.93
C MET A 1 -20.22 13.93 11.87
N THR A 2 -19.94 12.76 12.33
CA THR A 2 -18.57 12.27 12.38
C THR A 2 -18.17 11.66 11.04
N THR A 3 -17.06 12.12 10.49
CA THR A 3 -16.49 11.48 9.30
C THR A 3 -15.74 10.23 9.73
N VAL A 4 -16.07 9.09 9.16
CA VAL A 4 -15.40 7.84 9.48
C VAL A 4 -14.09 7.78 8.69
N GLU A 5 -12.98 7.71 9.43
CA GLU A 5 -11.67 7.60 8.81
C GLU A 5 -11.49 6.22 8.18
N PRO A 6 -10.92 6.14 6.98
CA PRO A 6 -10.58 4.85 6.41
C PRO A 6 -9.53 4.13 7.24
N VAL A 7 -9.63 2.81 7.29
CA VAL A 7 -8.72 1.96 8.07
C VAL A 7 -7.95 1.07 7.11
N VAL A 8 -6.63 1.02 7.29
CA VAL A 8 -5.78 0.11 6.51
C VAL A 8 -5.67 -1.19 7.28
N THR A 9 -6.00 -2.29 6.62
CA THR A 9 -5.89 -3.63 7.18
C THR A 9 -4.89 -4.43 6.36
N HIS A 10 -3.86 -4.94 7.01
CA HIS A 10 -2.87 -5.77 6.34
C HIS A 10 -3.33 -7.23 6.37
N ARG A 11 -3.44 -7.84 5.20
CA ARG A 11 -3.70 -9.27 5.06
C ARG A 11 -2.42 -9.91 4.56
N PRO A 12 -1.64 -10.51 5.47
CA PRO A 12 -0.29 -10.98 5.15
C PRO A 12 -0.27 -12.06 4.09
N ALA A 13 0.86 -12.14 3.39
CA ALA A 13 1.09 -13.19 2.42
C ALA A 13 1.09 -14.55 3.10
N ALA A 14 0.52 -15.52 2.42
CA ALA A 14 0.49 -16.91 2.89
C ALA A 14 1.27 -17.78 1.91
N ALA A 15 0.83 -19.02 1.71
CA ALA A 15 1.52 -19.96 0.81
C ALA A 15 1.63 -19.41 -0.62
N SER A 16 0.71 -18.55 -1.04
CA SER A 16 0.76 -17.93 -2.36
C SER A 16 1.88 -16.89 -2.51
N ARG A 17 2.46 -16.47 -1.40
CA ARG A 17 3.46 -15.42 -1.30
C ARG A 17 2.94 -14.05 -1.77
N ARG A 18 1.63 -13.86 -1.73
CA ARG A 18 0.98 -12.60 -2.05
C ARG A 18 0.12 -12.14 -0.88
N GLY A 19 0.16 -10.84 -0.62
CA GLY A 19 -0.66 -10.25 0.41
C GLY A 19 -1.26 -8.94 -0.07
N THR A 20 -2.11 -8.34 0.76
CA THR A 20 -2.72 -7.08 0.44
C THR A 20 -2.73 -6.16 1.65
N PHE A 21 -2.78 -4.87 1.37
CA PHE A 21 -3.19 -3.85 2.33
C PHE A 21 -4.51 -3.32 1.82
N ASP A 22 -5.56 -3.55 2.57
CA ASP A 22 -6.90 -3.13 2.18
C ASP A 22 -7.26 -1.83 2.90
N LEU A 23 -7.94 -0.95 2.19
CA LEU A 23 -8.43 0.30 2.76
C LEU A 23 -9.95 0.19 2.87
N ASP A 24 -10.44 0.23 4.10
CA ASP A 24 -11.87 0.03 4.37
C ASP A 24 -12.46 1.25 5.07
N ARG A 25 -13.71 1.56 4.74
CA ARG A 25 -14.49 2.58 5.40
C ARG A 25 -15.91 2.07 5.55
N ASP A 26 -16.43 2.13 6.78
CA ASP A 26 -17.77 1.63 7.09
C ASP A 26 -17.99 0.17 6.65
N GLY A 27 -16.95 -0.66 6.84
CA GLY A 27 -17.03 -2.06 6.48
C GLY A 27 -16.95 -2.36 4.99
N LYS A 28 -16.71 -1.33 4.17
CA LYS A 28 -16.61 -1.49 2.73
C LYS A 28 -15.18 -1.22 2.28
N ARG A 29 -14.63 -2.11 1.46
CA ARG A 29 -13.30 -1.89 0.88
C ARG A 29 -13.39 -0.85 -0.22
N ILE A 30 -12.66 0.24 -0.05
CA ILE A 30 -12.62 1.34 -1.01
C ILE A 30 -11.31 1.42 -1.77
N GLY A 31 -10.36 0.58 -1.43
CA GLY A 31 -9.10 0.50 -2.15
C GLY A 31 -8.25 -0.64 -1.64
N PHE A 32 -7.18 -0.97 -2.38
CA PHE A 32 -6.24 -1.96 -1.92
C PHE A 32 -4.90 -1.82 -2.61
N LEU A 33 -3.89 -2.38 -1.98
CA LEU A 33 -2.54 -2.52 -2.54
C LEU A 33 -2.21 -4.01 -2.51
N SER A 34 -1.77 -4.55 -3.63
CA SER A 34 -1.35 -5.94 -3.73
C SER A 34 0.16 -6.01 -3.79
N TYR A 35 0.76 -6.93 -3.05
CA TYR A 35 2.19 -7.14 -3.08
C TYR A 35 2.52 -8.62 -3.14
N SER A 36 3.74 -8.93 -3.59
CA SER A 36 4.25 -10.29 -3.62
C SER A 36 5.68 -10.29 -3.11
N PHE A 37 6.13 -11.45 -2.62
CA PHE A 37 7.51 -11.62 -2.20
C PHE A 37 8.39 -12.07 -3.35
N SER A 38 9.58 -11.47 -3.43
CA SER A 38 10.67 -11.94 -4.28
C SER A 38 11.78 -12.37 -3.33
N GLY A 39 11.97 -13.68 -3.16
CA GLY A 39 12.83 -14.17 -2.11
C GLY A 39 12.17 -13.95 -0.74
N ASP A 40 12.99 -13.88 0.31
CA ASP A 40 12.47 -13.79 1.67
C ASP A 40 12.49 -12.36 2.23
N ASP A 41 13.19 -11.45 1.59
CA ASP A 41 13.44 -10.13 2.15
C ASP A 41 13.00 -8.97 1.25
N THR A 42 12.37 -9.25 0.13
CA THR A 42 11.95 -8.21 -0.81
C THR A 42 10.48 -8.35 -1.13
N ILE A 43 9.75 -7.25 -1.03
CA ILE A 43 8.36 -7.21 -1.51
C ILE A 43 8.29 -6.36 -2.76
N MET A 44 7.44 -6.78 -3.68
CA MET A 44 7.14 -6.01 -4.88
C MET A 44 5.73 -5.48 -4.74
N ILE A 45 5.57 -4.18 -4.89
CA ILE A 45 4.23 -3.59 -4.92
C ILE A 45 3.72 -3.75 -6.34
N ASP A 46 2.78 -4.69 -6.51
CA ASP A 46 2.31 -5.07 -7.82
C ASP A 46 1.21 -4.14 -8.34
N TYR A 47 0.35 -3.68 -7.44
CA TYR A 47 -0.85 -2.99 -7.87
C TYR A 47 -1.43 -2.16 -6.74
N VAL A 48 -1.93 -0.97 -7.08
CA VAL A 48 -2.66 -0.09 -6.14
C VAL A 48 -3.92 0.38 -6.84
N GLU A 49 -5.05 0.21 -6.19
CA GLU A 49 -6.33 0.63 -6.74
C GLU A 49 -7.15 1.31 -5.66
N VAL A 50 -7.80 2.39 -6.03
CA VAL A 50 -8.73 3.13 -5.16
C VAL A 50 -9.98 3.39 -5.96
N ASP A 51 -11.13 3.33 -5.27
CA ASP A 51 -12.42 3.64 -5.89
C ASP A 51 -12.29 4.94 -6.70
N PRO A 52 -12.63 4.92 -8.01
CA PRO A 52 -12.46 6.11 -8.85
C PRO A 52 -13.19 7.35 -8.36
N THR A 53 -14.30 7.18 -7.64
CA THR A 53 -15.05 8.31 -7.09
C THR A 53 -14.34 8.99 -5.93
N LEU A 54 -13.30 8.32 -5.37
CA LEU A 54 -12.58 8.82 -4.21
C LEU A 54 -11.16 9.23 -4.53
N ARG A 55 -10.82 9.34 -5.80
CA ARG A 55 -9.48 9.76 -6.22
C ARG A 55 -9.23 11.21 -5.83
N GLY A 56 -7.96 11.55 -5.63
CA GLY A 56 -7.56 12.90 -5.28
C GLY A 56 -7.58 13.19 -3.78
N HIS A 57 -7.85 12.18 -2.95
CA HIS A 57 -7.90 12.36 -1.50
C HIS A 57 -6.71 11.73 -0.77
N GLY A 58 -5.67 11.33 -1.49
CA GLY A 58 -4.47 10.75 -0.88
C GLY A 58 -4.64 9.33 -0.38
N LEU A 59 -5.71 8.64 -0.78
CA LEU A 59 -5.98 7.29 -0.25
C LEU A 59 -5.00 6.25 -0.76
N GLY A 60 -4.62 6.33 -2.04
CA GLY A 60 -3.61 5.43 -2.59
C GLY A 60 -2.28 5.62 -1.90
N ARG A 61 -1.92 6.86 -1.60
CA ARG A 61 -0.70 7.15 -0.88
C ARG A 61 -0.70 6.53 0.52
N ARG A 62 -1.84 6.53 1.21
CA ARG A 62 -1.94 5.90 2.52
C ARG A 62 -1.63 4.41 2.44
N LEU A 63 -2.07 3.75 1.36
CA LEU A 63 -1.78 2.34 1.14
C LEU A 63 -0.29 2.11 0.91
N VAL A 64 0.33 2.92 0.07
CA VAL A 64 1.76 2.80 -0.20
C VAL A 64 2.56 3.05 1.08
N ASP A 65 2.21 4.10 1.84
CA ASP A 65 2.91 4.43 3.07
C ASP A 65 2.80 3.28 4.09
N ALA A 66 1.63 2.66 4.21
CA ALA A 66 1.45 1.54 5.12
C ALA A 66 2.31 0.35 4.73
N ALA A 67 2.37 0.04 3.44
CA ALA A 67 3.16 -1.09 2.95
C ALA A 67 4.65 -0.84 3.16
N VAL A 68 5.12 0.37 2.88
CA VAL A 68 6.53 0.74 3.06
C VAL A 68 6.91 0.71 4.53
N ALA A 69 6.06 1.24 5.41
CA ALA A 69 6.32 1.23 6.84
C ALA A 69 6.42 -0.20 7.38
N TRP A 70 5.48 -1.05 6.97
CA TRP A 70 5.52 -2.46 7.37
C TRP A 70 6.80 -3.15 6.89
N ALA A 71 7.17 -2.90 5.63
CA ALA A 71 8.36 -3.50 5.06
C ALA A 71 9.62 -3.09 5.83
N ARG A 72 9.72 -1.81 6.16
CA ARG A 72 10.88 -1.30 6.93
C ARG A 72 10.96 -1.92 8.31
N GLU A 73 9.83 -2.07 8.98
CA GLU A 73 9.78 -2.68 10.31
C GLU A 73 10.26 -4.13 10.28
N HIS A 74 10.11 -4.81 9.15
CA HIS A 74 10.51 -6.21 9.00
C HIS A 74 11.80 -6.38 8.20
N ALA A 75 12.53 -5.30 7.98
CA ALA A 75 13.79 -5.28 7.23
C ALA A 75 13.63 -5.82 5.80
N HIS A 76 12.47 -5.56 5.19
CA HIS A 76 12.24 -5.94 3.80
C HIS A 76 12.57 -4.77 2.87
N GLN A 77 13.10 -5.09 1.70
CA GLN A 77 13.26 -4.13 0.63
C GLN A 77 11.95 -4.01 -0.13
N VAL A 78 11.72 -2.85 -0.76
CA VAL A 78 10.49 -2.59 -1.52
C VAL A 78 10.84 -2.24 -2.95
N VAL A 79 10.27 -3.00 -3.89
CA VAL A 79 10.40 -2.73 -5.32
C VAL A 79 9.02 -2.34 -5.85
N PRO A 80 8.83 -1.06 -6.23
CA PRO A 80 7.53 -0.62 -6.75
C PRO A 80 7.40 -0.94 -8.24
N LEU A 81 6.65 -1.99 -8.58
CA LEU A 81 6.37 -2.32 -9.97
C LEU A 81 5.24 -1.48 -10.53
N CYS A 82 4.30 -1.08 -9.67
CA CYS A 82 3.20 -0.22 -10.03
C CYS A 82 3.70 1.21 -10.25
N SER A 83 3.30 1.85 -11.34
CA SER A 83 3.75 3.21 -11.66
C SER A 83 3.34 4.23 -10.59
N TYR A 84 2.15 4.05 -10.01
CA TYR A 84 1.68 4.93 -8.95
C TYR A 84 2.57 4.82 -7.71
N ALA A 85 2.85 3.59 -7.26
CA ALA A 85 3.72 3.37 -6.10
C ALA A 85 5.12 3.92 -6.36
N ARG A 86 5.61 3.74 -7.58
CA ARG A 86 6.92 4.28 -7.95
C ARG A 86 6.96 5.80 -7.83
N ALA A 87 5.91 6.46 -8.28
CA ALA A 87 5.84 7.92 -8.22
C ALA A 87 5.78 8.41 -6.76
N VAL A 88 5.00 7.75 -5.92
CA VAL A 88 4.89 8.10 -4.51
C VAL A 88 6.24 7.94 -3.81
N MET A 89 6.90 6.80 -4.02
CA MET A 89 8.19 6.53 -3.36
C MET A 89 9.27 7.48 -3.85
N ARG A 90 9.24 7.85 -5.13
CA ARG A 90 10.20 8.81 -5.69
C ARG A 90 10.01 10.20 -5.07
N ALA A 91 8.77 10.62 -4.90
CA ALA A 91 8.47 11.92 -4.27
C ALA A 91 8.94 11.94 -2.82
N ASP A 92 8.75 10.85 -2.08
CA ASP A 92 9.19 10.76 -0.70
C ASP A 92 10.72 10.80 -0.58
N ALA A 93 11.42 10.13 -1.50
CA ALA A 93 12.87 10.14 -1.50
C ALA A 93 13.41 11.56 -1.71
N LYS A 94 12.77 12.36 -2.55
CA LYS A 94 13.16 13.76 -2.77
C LYS A 94 12.89 14.61 -1.53
N THR A 95 11.81 14.34 -0.84
CA THR A 95 11.42 15.12 0.34
C THR A 95 12.31 14.83 1.53
N GLU A 96 12.85 13.63 1.62
CA GLU A 96 13.69 13.20 2.74
C GLU A 96 15.12 13.73 2.69
N ARG A 97 15.50 14.41 1.66
CA ARG A 97 16.84 14.97 1.54
C ARG A 97 17.06 16.17 2.41
#